data_0319013eb6c45f1a6bdb0884e240f7d5
#
_entry.id   0319013eb6c45f1a6bdb0884e240f7d5
#
_cell.length_a   1.000
_cell.length_b   1.000
_cell.length_c   1.000
_cell.angle_alpha   90.00
_cell.angle_beta   90.00
_cell.angle_gamma   90.00
#
_symmetry.space_group_name_H-M   'P 1'
#
loop_
_entity.id
_entity.type
_entity.pdbx_description
1 polymer ?
#
loop_
_entity_poly.entity_id
_entity_poly.type
_entity_poly.pdbx_seq_one_letter_code
_entity_poly.pdbx_strand_id
1 'polypeptide(L)'
;EQNPDEFIIEHEQWWLTIFHRQLVWARLRVFDSGISHVFDSTGNTLVYESHEIAASALMDAEFRALDGMDDDDAEEFGILLEDLVPPEADDDNEIVPYMMRTLPERN
;
A
#
# COMPACT_ATOMS: atom_id res chain seq x y z
N GLU A 1 18.18 -14.34 -21.82
CA GLU A 1 19.19 -13.53 -21.22
C GLU A 1 18.68 -12.66 -20.09
N GLN A 2 19.41 -12.62 -19.00
CA GLN A 2 19.02 -11.90 -17.81
C GLN A 2 19.32 -10.42 -17.96
N ASN A 3 18.31 -9.60 -17.75
CA ASN A 3 18.49 -8.18 -17.71
C ASN A 3 19.00 -7.78 -16.32
N PRO A 4 20.20 -7.15 -16.24
CA PRO A 4 20.71 -6.81 -14.92
C PRO A 4 19.87 -5.79 -14.17
N ASP A 5 19.01 -5.08 -14.86
CA ASP A 5 18.12 -4.13 -14.20
C ASP A 5 16.83 -4.76 -13.73
N GLU A 6 16.68 -6.04 -13.96
CA GLU A 6 15.47 -6.73 -13.55
C GLU A 6 15.50 -6.96 -12.06
N PHE A 7 14.40 -6.60 -11.40
CA PHE A 7 14.28 -6.76 -9.96
C PHE A 7 13.39 -7.95 -9.66
N ILE A 8 13.84 -8.75 -8.69
CA ILE A 8 13.06 -9.87 -8.22
C ILE A 8 12.33 -9.43 -6.96
N ILE A 9 11.00 -9.46 -7.00
CA ILE A 9 10.19 -9.06 -5.87
C ILE A 9 10.17 -10.20 -4.87
N GLU A 10 10.74 -9.96 -3.68
CA GLU A 10 10.74 -10.94 -2.62
C GLU A 10 9.49 -10.88 -1.80
N HIS A 11 8.92 -9.68 -1.65
CA HIS A 11 7.83 -9.48 -0.71
C HIS A 11 7.02 -8.29 -1.19
N GLU A 12 5.71 -8.43 -1.11
CA GLU A 12 4.81 -7.33 -1.45
C GLU A 12 3.82 -7.17 -0.33
N GLN A 13 3.58 -5.93 0.03
CA GLN A 13 2.75 -5.61 1.17
C GLN A 13 1.87 -4.42 0.82
N TRP A 14 0.61 -4.49 1.18
CA TRP A 14 -0.29 -3.37 0.99
C TRP A 14 -0.45 -2.61 2.28
N TRP A 15 -0.39 -1.30 2.18
CA TRP A 15 -0.60 -0.38 3.29
C TRP A 15 -1.75 0.52 2.95
N LEU A 16 -2.44 1.03 3.97
CA LEU A 16 -3.59 1.89 3.76
C LEU A 16 -3.69 2.92 4.85
N THR A 17 -4.37 4.00 4.52
CA THR A 17 -4.79 4.98 5.51
C THR A 17 -6.17 5.48 5.12
N ILE A 18 -6.89 6.02 6.09
CA ILE A 18 -8.21 6.58 5.83
C ILE A 18 -8.20 8.00 6.38
N PHE A 19 -8.51 8.94 5.51
CA PHE A 19 -8.47 10.35 5.84
C PHE A 19 -9.71 11.01 5.23
N HIS A 20 -10.53 11.62 6.06
CA HIS A 20 -11.78 12.26 5.61
C HIS A 20 -12.61 11.29 4.78
N ARG A 21 -12.71 10.06 5.27
CA ARG A 21 -13.50 9.01 4.63
C ARG A 21 -12.99 8.60 3.26
N GLN A 22 -11.73 8.94 2.96
CA GLN A 22 -11.10 8.45 1.77
C GLN A 22 -10.09 7.38 2.14
N LEU A 23 -10.26 6.22 1.52
CA LEU A 23 -9.34 5.11 1.68
C LEU A 23 -8.23 5.27 0.65
N VAL A 24 -7.00 5.33 1.14
CA VAL A 24 -5.84 5.53 0.28
C VAL A 24 -4.90 4.35 0.46
N TRP A 25 -4.53 3.74 -0.65
CA TRP A 25 -3.63 2.58 -0.64
C TRP A 25 -2.21 3.00 -1.03
N ALA A 26 -1.25 2.27 -0.51
CA ALA A 26 0.14 2.35 -0.93
C ALA A 26 0.67 0.93 -1.01
N ARG A 27 1.47 0.66 -2.04
CA ARG A 27 2.01 -0.68 -2.26
C ARG A 27 3.51 -0.68 -1.99
N LEU A 28 3.91 -1.52 -1.05
CA LEU A 28 5.31 -1.67 -0.69
C LEU A 28 5.84 -2.96 -1.29
N ARG A 29 6.89 -2.87 -2.09
CA ARG A 29 7.56 -4.03 -2.67
C ARG A 29 9.00 -4.04 -2.23
N VAL A 30 9.42 -5.19 -1.71
CA VAL A 30 10.80 -5.40 -1.29
C VAL A 30 11.45 -6.32 -2.30
N PHE A 31 12.59 -5.89 -2.82
CA PHE A 31 13.30 -6.66 -3.82
C PHE A 31 14.41 -7.48 -3.18
N ASP A 32 14.94 -8.43 -3.93
CA ASP A 32 15.95 -9.34 -3.39
C ASP A 32 17.22 -8.63 -2.96
N SER A 33 17.46 -7.42 -3.47
CA SER A 33 18.59 -6.61 -3.05
C SER A 33 18.36 -5.92 -1.71
N GLY A 34 17.13 -5.94 -1.20
CA GLY A 34 16.78 -5.22 0.01
C GLY A 34 16.17 -3.86 -0.25
N ILE A 35 16.35 -3.32 -1.45
CA ILE A 35 15.75 -2.05 -1.82
C ILE A 35 14.22 -2.20 -1.84
N SER A 36 13.55 -1.16 -1.41
CA SER A 36 12.09 -1.19 -1.31
C SER A 36 11.49 -0.04 -2.08
N HIS A 37 10.38 -0.32 -2.76
CA HIS A 37 9.64 0.69 -3.51
C HIS A 37 8.27 0.86 -2.90
N VAL A 38 7.86 2.11 -2.71
CA VAL A 38 6.50 2.44 -2.28
C VAL A 38 5.81 3.16 -3.43
N PHE A 39 4.76 2.55 -3.94
CA PHE A 39 3.98 3.12 -5.02
C PHE A 39 2.71 3.70 -4.41
N ASP A 40 2.52 5.00 -4.55
CA ASP A 40 1.40 5.68 -3.89
C ASP A 40 0.28 6.01 -4.87
N SER A 41 -0.79 6.58 -4.33
CA SER A 41 -2.00 6.83 -5.10
C SER A 41 -1.85 7.97 -6.10
N THR A 42 -0.74 8.71 -6.03
CA THR A 42 -0.47 9.76 -7.02
C THR A 42 0.29 9.23 -8.22
N GLY A 43 0.66 7.94 -8.18
CA GLY A 43 1.41 7.34 -9.28
C GLY A 43 2.91 7.48 -9.13
N ASN A 44 3.38 7.98 -8.01
CA ASN A 44 4.80 8.14 -7.76
C ASN A 44 5.36 6.92 -7.08
N THR A 45 6.60 6.59 -7.42
CA THR A 45 7.32 5.51 -6.76
C THR A 45 8.45 6.13 -5.94
N LEU A 46 8.44 5.83 -4.64
CA LEU A 46 9.49 6.27 -3.74
C LEU A 46 10.40 5.09 -3.46
N VAL A 47 11.70 5.34 -3.48
CA VAL A 47 12.71 4.28 -3.33
C VAL A 47 13.36 4.43 -1.97
N TYR A 48 13.42 3.33 -1.23
CA TYR A 48 14.04 3.29 0.10
C TYR A 48 15.10 2.20 0.12
N GLU A 49 16.07 2.37 1.00
CA GLU A 49 17.20 1.44 1.06
C GLU A 49 16.85 0.12 1.71
N SER A 50 15.81 0.09 2.51
CA SER A 50 15.42 -1.14 3.18
C SER A 50 13.92 -1.16 3.45
N HIS A 51 13.43 -2.34 3.75
CA HIS A 51 12.03 -2.51 4.13
C HIS A 51 11.72 -1.71 5.40
N GLU A 52 12.64 -1.71 6.35
CA GLU A 52 12.41 -1.01 7.61
C GLU A 52 12.28 0.49 7.42
N ILE A 53 13.10 1.06 6.55
CA ILE A 53 13.03 2.49 6.28
C ILE A 53 11.72 2.82 5.57
N ALA A 54 11.34 1.99 4.61
CA ALA A 54 10.09 2.22 3.89
C ALA A 54 8.90 2.11 4.83
N ALA A 55 8.89 1.10 5.69
CA ALA A 55 7.79 0.92 6.63
C ALA A 55 7.72 2.08 7.62
N SER A 56 8.87 2.57 8.08
CA SER A 56 8.88 3.73 8.97
C SER A 56 8.29 4.96 8.31
N ALA A 57 8.62 5.17 7.03
CA ALA A 57 8.07 6.30 6.30
C ALA A 57 6.56 6.20 6.17
N LEU A 58 6.06 4.98 5.92
CA LEU A 58 4.62 4.77 5.83
C LEU A 58 3.93 5.00 7.16
N MET A 59 4.53 4.51 8.24
CA MET A 59 3.96 4.74 9.56
C MET A 59 3.97 6.21 9.95
N ASP A 60 5.02 6.94 9.57
CA ASP A 60 5.07 8.37 9.81
C ASP A 60 3.97 9.11 9.07
N ALA A 61 3.54 8.58 7.93
CA ALA A 61 2.44 9.14 7.16
C ALA A 61 1.09 8.58 7.61
N GLU A 62 1.08 7.83 8.71
CA GLU A 62 -0.12 7.27 9.32
C GLU A 62 -0.78 6.17 8.50
N PHE A 63 0.00 5.52 7.67
CA PHE A 63 -0.46 4.32 7.00
C PHE A 63 -0.31 3.10 7.93
N ARG A 64 -1.14 2.10 7.68
CA ARG A 64 -1.08 0.84 8.41
C ARG A 64 -0.95 -0.31 7.42
N ALA A 65 -0.18 -1.31 7.80
CA ALA A 65 -0.03 -2.50 6.98
C ALA A 65 -1.29 -3.35 7.06
N LEU A 66 -1.80 -3.72 5.89
CA LEU A 66 -3.00 -4.56 5.84
C LEU A 66 -2.75 -5.91 6.50
N ASP A 67 -1.55 -6.45 6.35
CA ASP A 67 -1.21 -7.77 6.87
C ASP A 67 -1.42 -7.88 8.37
N GLY A 68 -1.20 -6.79 9.09
CA GLY A 68 -1.31 -6.82 10.55
C GLY A 68 -2.65 -6.36 11.08
N MET A 69 -3.59 -6.09 10.21
CA MET A 69 -4.88 -5.57 10.65
C MET A 69 -5.83 -6.71 11.00
N ASP A 70 -6.61 -6.48 12.04
CA ASP A 70 -7.68 -7.40 12.41
C ASP A 70 -8.99 -6.64 12.40
N ASP A 71 -10.05 -7.32 12.84
CA ASP A 71 -11.39 -6.72 12.81
C ASP A 71 -11.46 -5.47 13.68
N ASP A 72 -10.74 -5.47 14.80
CA ASP A 72 -10.74 -4.32 15.69
C ASP A 72 -10.10 -3.11 15.03
N ASP A 73 -9.01 -3.34 14.30
CA ASP A 73 -8.34 -2.24 13.59
C ASP A 73 -9.24 -1.66 12.52
N ALA A 74 -9.90 -2.53 11.77
CA ALA A 74 -10.81 -2.07 10.72
C ALA A 74 -11.97 -1.28 11.31
N GLU A 75 -12.46 -1.72 12.48
CA GLU A 75 -13.56 -1.02 13.13
C GLU A 75 -13.18 0.38 13.55
N GLU A 76 -11.92 0.57 13.95
CA GLU A 76 -11.45 1.92 14.29
C GLU A 76 -11.56 2.87 13.11
N PHE A 77 -11.39 2.34 11.91
CA PHE A 77 -11.54 3.14 10.69
C PHE A 77 -13.00 3.26 10.25
N GLY A 78 -13.89 2.50 10.87
CA GLY A 78 -15.30 2.56 10.51
C GLY A 78 -15.67 1.71 9.32
N ILE A 79 -14.90 0.68 9.04
CA ILE A 79 -15.18 -0.22 7.92
C ILE A 79 -14.99 -1.65 8.37
N LEU A 80 -15.41 -2.58 7.52
CA LEU A 80 -15.24 -4.00 7.77
C LEU A 80 -13.91 -4.46 7.17
N LEU A 81 -13.22 -5.34 7.89
CA LEU A 81 -11.96 -5.86 7.38
C LEU A 81 -12.12 -6.53 6.03
N GLU A 82 -13.23 -7.23 5.84
CA GLU A 82 -13.47 -7.93 4.58
C GLU A 82 -13.65 -6.97 3.41
N ASP A 83 -13.95 -5.71 3.69
CA ASP A 83 -14.08 -4.70 2.64
C ASP A 83 -12.73 -4.10 2.24
N LEU A 84 -11.68 -4.41 2.97
CA LEU A 84 -10.35 -3.90 2.68
C LEU A 84 -9.66 -4.83 1.69
N VAL A 85 -10.00 -4.66 0.42
CA VAL A 85 -9.44 -5.47 -0.66
C VAL A 85 -8.51 -4.57 -1.48
N PRO A 86 -7.22 -4.93 -1.56
CA PRO A 86 -6.29 -4.11 -2.34
C PRO A 86 -6.69 -4.04 -3.81
N PRO A 87 -6.42 -2.91 -4.45
CA PRO A 87 -6.76 -2.78 -5.86
C PRO A 87 -5.87 -3.67 -6.72
N GLU A 88 -6.39 -4.06 -7.89
CA GLU A 88 -5.65 -4.88 -8.83
C GLU A 88 -5.81 -4.29 -10.22
N ALA A 89 -4.73 -4.31 -10.97
CA ALA A 89 -4.75 -3.90 -12.36
C ALA A 89 -3.52 -4.48 -13.05
N ASP A 90 -3.57 -4.52 -14.39
CA ASP A 90 -2.48 -5.12 -15.15
C ASP A 90 -1.22 -4.28 -15.12
N ASP A 91 -1.34 -2.96 -15.02
CA ASP A 91 -0.15 -2.14 -14.90
C ASP A 91 -0.37 -1.03 -13.88
N ASP A 92 0.72 -0.38 -13.51
CA ASP A 92 0.69 0.60 -12.43
C ASP A 92 -0.12 1.82 -12.78
N ASN A 93 -0.13 2.23 -14.04
CA ASN A 93 -0.92 3.38 -14.44
C ASN A 93 -2.40 3.12 -14.31
N GLU A 94 -2.81 1.87 -14.53
CA GLU A 94 -4.21 1.51 -14.43
C GLU A 94 -4.67 1.37 -13.00
N ILE A 95 -3.75 1.02 -12.09
CA ILE A 95 -4.13 0.79 -10.70
C ILE A 95 -4.33 2.09 -9.93
N VAL A 96 -3.68 3.17 -10.36
CA VAL A 96 -3.71 4.44 -9.63
C VAL A 96 -5.12 4.92 -9.33
N PRO A 97 -6.06 4.92 -10.30
CA PRO A 97 -7.41 5.40 -9.99
C PRO A 97 -8.13 4.58 -8.92
N TYR A 98 -7.69 3.35 -8.69
CA TYR A 98 -8.32 2.48 -7.70
C TYR A 98 -7.64 2.54 -6.35
N MET A 99 -6.56 3.28 -6.23
CA MET A 99 -5.82 3.38 -4.97
C MET A 99 -6.41 4.44 -4.04
N MET A 100 -7.40 5.17 -4.48
CA MET A 100 -8.16 6.08 -3.64
C MET A 100 -9.63 5.80 -3.82
N ARG A 101 -10.34 5.65 -2.72
CA ARG A 101 -11.76 5.35 -2.78
C ARG A 101 -12.46 6.09 -1.65
N THR A 102 -13.57 6.73 -1.98
CA THR A 102 -14.40 7.37 -0.97
C THR A 102 -15.27 6.32 -0.32
N LEU A 103 -15.21 6.24 1.00
CA LEU A 103 -16.01 5.30 1.76
C LEU A 103 -17.44 5.81 1.89
N PRO A 104 -18.41 4.89 1.93
CA PRO A 104 -19.79 5.32 2.09
C PRO A 104 -20.00 5.93 3.45
N GLU A 105 -20.97 6.83 3.52
CA GLU A 105 -21.32 7.48 4.76
C GLU A 105 -22.03 6.48 5.67
N ARG A 106 -21.64 6.48 6.92
CA ARG A 106 -22.28 5.62 7.90
C ARG A 106 -23.23 6.44 8.72
N ASN A 107 -24.39 5.87 8.96
CA ASN A 107 -25.42 6.51 9.78
C ASN A 107 -25.52 5.82 11.12
#